data_b5495de4d0f7c288afa980e2afd99380
#
_entry.id   b5495de4d0f7c288afa980e2afd99380
#
_cell.length_a   1.000
_cell.length_b   1.000
_cell.length_c   1.000
_cell.angle_alpha   90.00
_cell.angle_beta   90.00
_cell.angle_gamma   90.00
#
_symmetry.space_group_name_H-M   'P 1'
#
loop_
_entity.id
_entity.type
_entity.pdbx_description
1 polymer ?
#
loop_
_entity_poly.entity_id
_entity_poly.type
_entity_poly.pdbx_seq_one_letter_code
_entity_poly.pdbx_strand_id
1 'polypeptide(L)'
;MIRVLVVDDEALVRSGLRLILEAAGDISVVAEAVDGADAIRSVERHNPDVVLMDVRMPGMNGLVAAEKIGTAAKIIMLTTFDLDEYVHAALRAGAVGFLLKDTPPRDLAAAVRTVAAGNAMLAPTVTKRLISSYADQRPSRADEARRQLANLTGREDEVIRAVGRGLSNADIARELQMSEATVKAHVSRSLAKLGLTNRVQAAILVFESGS
;
A
#
# COMPACT_ATOMS: atom_id res chain seq x y z
N MET A 1 -3.23 1.83 -19.59
CA MET A 1 -3.09 0.39 -19.25
C MET A 1 -2.17 0.30 -18.07
N ILE A 2 -2.62 -0.32 -16.96
CA ILE A 2 -1.86 -0.46 -15.72
C ILE A 2 -0.83 -1.58 -15.90
N ARG A 3 0.42 -1.30 -15.63
CA ARG A 3 1.56 -2.22 -15.77
C ARG A 3 1.81 -2.94 -14.45
N VAL A 4 1.69 -4.25 -14.43
CA VAL A 4 1.82 -5.06 -13.20
C VAL A 4 2.99 -6.03 -13.32
N LEU A 5 3.78 -6.11 -12.24
CA LEU A 5 4.73 -7.19 -11.99
C LEU A 5 4.09 -8.19 -11.02
N VAL A 6 4.10 -9.46 -11.36
CA VAL A 6 3.64 -10.56 -10.48
C VAL A 6 4.84 -11.29 -9.91
N VAL A 7 4.89 -11.41 -8.58
CA VAL A 7 6.00 -12.02 -7.85
C VAL A 7 5.48 -13.09 -6.90
N ASP A 8 5.84 -14.34 -7.17
CA ASP A 8 5.45 -15.51 -6.39
C ASP A 8 6.39 -16.67 -6.75
N ASP A 9 6.76 -17.53 -5.83
CA ASP A 9 7.63 -18.67 -6.13
C ASP A 9 6.90 -19.81 -6.85
N GLU A 10 5.56 -19.88 -6.72
CA GLU A 10 4.73 -20.89 -7.36
C GLU A 10 4.33 -20.50 -8.79
N ALA A 11 4.82 -21.20 -9.81
CA ALA A 11 4.52 -20.93 -11.22
C ALA A 11 3.02 -20.96 -11.55
N LEU A 12 2.25 -21.86 -10.90
CA LEU A 12 0.83 -21.98 -11.11
C LEU A 12 0.06 -20.75 -10.60
N VAL A 13 0.49 -20.21 -9.44
CA VAL A 13 -0.07 -18.99 -8.86
C VAL A 13 0.20 -17.80 -9.79
N ARG A 14 1.44 -17.63 -10.25
CA ARG A 14 1.77 -16.55 -11.21
C ARG A 14 0.93 -16.61 -12.48
N SER A 15 0.82 -17.82 -13.08
CA SER A 15 -0.01 -18.00 -14.27
C SER A 15 -1.48 -17.68 -14.04
N GLY A 16 -2.03 -18.10 -12.88
CA GLY A 16 -3.40 -17.78 -12.49
C GLY A 16 -3.63 -16.28 -12.31
N LEU A 17 -2.75 -15.61 -11.60
CA LEU A 17 -2.81 -14.15 -11.38
C LEU A 17 -2.70 -13.39 -12.72
N ARG A 18 -1.81 -13.81 -13.62
CA ARG A 18 -1.71 -13.23 -14.97
C ARG A 18 -3.03 -13.31 -15.71
N LEU A 19 -3.62 -14.51 -15.78
CA LEU A 19 -4.90 -14.71 -16.48
C LEU A 19 -6.02 -13.84 -15.91
N ILE A 20 -6.12 -13.74 -14.57
CA ILE A 20 -7.11 -12.91 -13.88
C ILE A 20 -6.93 -11.43 -14.22
N LEU A 21 -5.70 -10.94 -14.18
CA LEU A 21 -5.40 -9.53 -14.38
C LEU A 21 -5.59 -9.12 -15.85
N GLU A 22 -5.10 -9.91 -16.79
CA GLU A 22 -5.20 -9.62 -18.22
C GLU A 22 -6.64 -9.72 -18.74
N ALA A 23 -7.46 -10.58 -18.12
CA ALA A 23 -8.91 -10.65 -18.42
C ALA A 23 -9.66 -9.34 -18.08
N ALA A 24 -9.09 -8.48 -17.25
CA ALA A 24 -9.69 -7.17 -16.91
C ALA A 24 -9.61 -6.14 -18.04
N GLY A 25 -8.77 -6.35 -19.06
CA GLY A 25 -8.66 -5.56 -20.28
C GLY A 25 -7.89 -4.23 -20.16
N ASP A 26 -7.76 -3.68 -18.97
CA ASP A 26 -7.03 -2.42 -18.69
C ASP A 26 -5.74 -2.64 -17.88
N ILE A 27 -5.42 -3.90 -17.52
CA ILE A 27 -4.24 -4.32 -16.78
C ILE A 27 -3.36 -5.20 -17.67
N SER A 28 -2.05 -5.00 -17.62
CA SER A 28 -1.06 -5.80 -18.36
C SER A 28 0.02 -6.31 -17.41
N VAL A 29 0.27 -7.62 -17.39
CA VAL A 29 1.38 -8.21 -16.65
C VAL A 29 2.64 -8.09 -17.48
N VAL A 30 3.48 -7.13 -17.15
CA VAL A 30 4.69 -6.78 -17.93
C VAL A 30 5.89 -7.67 -17.61
N ALA A 31 5.90 -8.32 -16.44
CA ALA A 31 6.93 -9.28 -16.04
C ALA A 31 6.40 -10.20 -14.93
N GLU A 32 7.12 -11.30 -14.72
CA GLU A 32 6.99 -12.20 -13.59
C GLU A 32 8.35 -12.36 -12.90
N ALA A 33 8.34 -12.57 -11.59
CA ALA A 33 9.52 -12.86 -10.80
C ALA A 33 9.24 -14.02 -9.83
N VAL A 34 10.27 -14.77 -9.48
CA VAL A 34 10.16 -15.98 -8.66
C VAL A 34 10.60 -15.78 -7.20
N ASP A 35 11.28 -14.68 -6.92
CA ASP A 35 11.73 -14.28 -5.58
C ASP A 35 11.91 -12.76 -5.47
N GLY A 36 12.23 -12.28 -4.27
CA GLY A 36 12.42 -10.86 -4.01
C GLY A 36 13.60 -10.23 -4.74
N ALA A 37 14.68 -10.98 -4.99
CA ALA A 37 15.84 -10.46 -5.71
C ALA A 37 15.52 -10.28 -7.19
N ASP A 38 14.77 -11.20 -7.77
CA ASP A 38 14.30 -11.11 -9.14
C ASP A 38 13.25 -9.99 -9.30
N ALA A 39 12.39 -9.80 -8.28
CA ALA A 39 11.44 -8.70 -8.24
C ALA A 39 12.12 -7.33 -8.34
N ILE A 40 13.19 -7.09 -7.57
CA ILE A 40 13.94 -5.82 -7.59
C ILE A 40 14.48 -5.55 -8.99
N ARG A 41 15.16 -6.53 -9.61
CA ARG A 41 15.68 -6.41 -10.99
C ARG A 41 14.58 -6.16 -12.01
N SER A 42 13.43 -6.81 -11.81
CA SER A 42 12.27 -6.66 -12.69
C SER A 42 11.62 -5.30 -12.57
N VAL A 43 11.55 -4.71 -11.37
CA VAL A 43 11.08 -3.33 -11.15
C VAL A 43 11.97 -2.34 -11.91
N GLU A 44 13.29 -2.44 -11.76
CA GLU A 44 14.25 -1.57 -12.44
C GLU A 44 14.14 -1.65 -13.98
N ARG A 45 13.96 -2.88 -14.50
CA ARG A 45 13.91 -3.12 -15.96
C ARG A 45 12.59 -2.72 -16.59
N HIS A 46 11.49 -2.99 -15.91
CA HIS A 46 10.15 -2.91 -16.51
C HIS A 46 9.33 -1.72 -16.02
N ASN A 47 9.75 -1.00 -14.98
CA ASN A 47 9.02 0.14 -14.38
C ASN A 47 7.51 -0.15 -14.24
N PRO A 48 7.08 -1.15 -13.47
CA PRO A 48 5.68 -1.44 -13.25
C PRO A 48 5.02 -0.35 -12.40
N ASP A 49 3.73 -0.10 -12.63
CA ASP A 49 2.92 0.79 -11.79
C ASP A 49 2.61 0.14 -10.44
N VAL A 50 2.38 -1.19 -10.46
CA VAL A 50 2.00 -1.99 -9.30
C VAL A 50 2.77 -3.31 -9.30
N VAL A 51 3.22 -3.74 -8.13
CA VAL A 51 3.80 -5.06 -7.89
C VAL A 51 2.85 -5.86 -7.01
N LEU A 52 2.39 -7.01 -7.49
CA LEU A 52 1.76 -8.03 -6.65
C LEU A 52 2.84 -8.96 -6.14
N MET A 53 3.05 -8.99 -4.81
CA MET A 53 4.20 -9.64 -4.19
C MET A 53 3.79 -10.64 -3.13
N ASP A 54 4.15 -11.90 -3.28
CA ASP A 54 4.00 -12.84 -2.17
C ASP A 54 4.93 -12.44 -1.01
N VAL A 55 4.42 -12.66 0.20
CA VAL A 55 5.18 -12.41 1.43
C VAL A 55 6.27 -13.44 1.62
N ARG A 56 5.97 -14.73 1.38
CA ARG A 56 6.87 -15.84 1.68
C ARG A 56 7.40 -16.49 0.43
N MET A 57 8.66 -16.23 0.12
CA MET A 57 9.37 -16.84 -1.00
C MET A 57 10.75 -17.32 -0.53
N PRO A 58 11.31 -18.38 -1.16
CA PRO A 58 12.69 -18.81 -0.92
C PRO A 58 13.71 -17.71 -1.21
N GLY A 59 14.82 -17.72 -0.49
CA GLY A 59 15.86 -16.70 -0.66
C GLY A 59 15.45 -15.35 -0.08
N MET A 60 15.19 -14.36 -0.93
CA MET A 60 14.73 -13.04 -0.48
C MET A 60 13.19 -13.03 -0.42
N ASN A 61 12.63 -12.87 0.78
CA ASN A 61 11.19 -12.75 0.97
C ASN A 61 10.63 -11.41 0.47
N GLY A 62 9.31 -11.35 0.30
CA GLY A 62 8.63 -10.17 -0.23
C GLY A 62 8.74 -8.92 0.64
N LEU A 63 8.84 -9.05 1.96
CA LEU A 63 8.97 -7.89 2.86
C LEU A 63 10.31 -7.18 2.66
N VAL A 64 11.40 -7.95 2.60
CA VAL A 64 12.74 -7.41 2.33
C VAL A 64 12.82 -6.80 0.94
N ALA A 65 12.19 -7.44 -0.05
CA ALA A 65 12.12 -6.89 -1.41
C ALA A 65 11.34 -5.58 -1.45
N ALA A 66 10.21 -5.50 -0.76
CA ALA A 66 9.39 -4.28 -0.69
C ALA A 66 10.15 -3.11 -0.08
N GLU A 67 10.88 -3.33 1.00
CA GLU A 67 11.71 -2.30 1.63
C GLU A 67 12.77 -1.76 0.65
N LYS A 68 13.41 -2.64 -0.13
CA LYS A 68 14.42 -2.25 -1.12
C LYS A 68 13.84 -1.56 -2.35
N ILE A 69 12.66 -1.98 -2.82
CA ILE A 69 11.93 -1.33 -3.92
C ILE A 69 11.47 0.06 -3.49
N GLY A 70 11.03 0.22 -2.24
CA GLY A 70 10.64 1.51 -1.67
C GLY A 70 9.53 2.18 -2.49
N THR A 71 9.80 3.40 -2.97
CA THR A 71 8.83 4.21 -3.74
C THR A 71 8.91 4.00 -5.26
N ALA A 72 9.79 3.13 -5.75
CA ALA A 72 9.96 2.91 -7.19
C ALA A 72 8.72 2.24 -7.83
N ALA A 73 7.96 1.47 -7.06
CA ALA A 73 6.68 0.92 -7.50
C ALA A 73 5.71 0.79 -6.31
N LYS A 74 4.42 0.76 -6.58
CA LYS A 74 3.39 0.53 -5.55
C LYS A 74 3.23 -0.95 -5.30
N ILE A 75 3.32 -1.39 -4.04
CA ILE A 75 3.34 -2.81 -3.71
C ILE A 75 2.05 -3.22 -3.03
N ILE A 76 1.42 -4.27 -3.56
CA ILE A 76 0.34 -5.02 -2.92
C ILE A 76 0.93 -6.34 -2.47
N MET A 77 0.93 -6.61 -1.17
CA MET A 77 1.31 -7.91 -0.63
C MET A 77 0.20 -8.92 -0.81
N LEU A 78 0.57 -10.13 -1.22
CA LEU A 78 -0.30 -11.30 -1.27
C LEU A 78 0.15 -12.32 -0.22
N THR A 79 -0.80 -12.96 0.46
CA THR A 79 -0.49 -14.03 1.41
C THR A 79 -1.60 -15.07 1.45
N THR A 80 -1.24 -16.31 1.79
CA THR A 80 -2.21 -17.37 2.06
C THR A 80 -2.77 -17.32 3.47
N PHE A 81 -2.11 -16.62 4.40
CA PHE A 81 -2.46 -16.57 5.81
C PHE A 81 -2.45 -15.15 6.37
N ASP A 82 -3.41 -14.95 7.24
CA ASP A 82 -3.68 -13.76 8.02
C ASP A 82 -2.76 -13.69 9.26
N LEU A 83 -1.46 -13.56 9.09
CA LEU A 83 -0.56 -13.43 10.22
C LEU A 83 -0.34 -11.94 10.52
N ASP A 84 -0.79 -11.49 11.70
CA ASP A 84 -0.69 -10.10 12.17
C ASP A 84 0.73 -9.53 12.06
N GLU A 85 1.74 -10.37 12.29
CA GLU A 85 3.15 -10.01 12.16
C GLU A 85 3.53 -9.53 10.76
N TYR A 86 2.98 -10.15 9.71
CA TYR A 86 3.30 -9.78 8.33
C TYR A 86 2.60 -8.51 7.89
N VAL A 87 1.41 -8.22 8.38
CA VAL A 87 0.68 -6.99 8.04
C VAL A 87 1.45 -5.77 8.53
N HIS A 88 1.88 -5.76 9.79
CA HIS A 88 2.68 -4.67 10.34
C HIS A 88 4.04 -4.52 9.65
N ALA A 89 4.70 -5.64 9.36
CA ALA A 89 5.97 -5.64 8.66
C ALA A 89 5.82 -5.12 7.22
N ALA A 90 4.77 -5.55 6.50
CA ALA A 90 4.47 -5.11 5.13
C ALA A 90 4.24 -3.59 5.06
N LEU A 91 3.45 -3.05 5.99
CA LEU A 91 3.19 -1.62 6.04
C LEU A 91 4.44 -0.79 6.35
N ARG A 92 5.30 -1.28 7.26
CA ARG A 92 6.61 -0.65 7.53
C ARG A 92 7.55 -0.73 6.33
N ALA A 93 7.50 -1.84 5.58
CA ALA A 93 8.26 -2.02 4.34
C ALA A 93 7.75 -1.17 3.17
N GLY A 94 6.68 -0.40 3.37
CA GLY A 94 6.17 0.52 2.35
C GLY A 94 5.04 -0.03 1.47
N ALA A 95 4.52 -1.23 1.75
CA ALA A 95 3.37 -1.76 1.02
C ALA A 95 2.15 -0.83 1.16
N VAL A 96 1.45 -0.61 0.06
CA VAL A 96 0.23 0.22 0.00
C VAL A 96 -1.04 -0.62 -0.12
N GLY A 97 -0.89 -1.93 -0.29
CA GLY A 97 -1.99 -2.90 -0.32
C GLY A 97 -1.62 -4.19 0.37
N PHE A 98 -2.64 -4.88 0.88
CA PHE A 98 -2.49 -6.21 1.46
C PHE A 98 -3.76 -7.03 1.18
N LEU A 99 -3.61 -8.14 0.49
CA LEU A 99 -4.69 -9.02 0.06
C LEU A 99 -4.37 -10.48 0.40
N LEU A 100 -5.40 -11.28 0.49
CA LEU A 100 -5.27 -12.73 0.58
C LEU A 100 -5.18 -13.35 -0.82
N LYS A 101 -4.45 -14.45 -0.99
CA LYS A 101 -4.34 -15.16 -2.28
C LYS A 101 -5.68 -15.77 -2.75
N ASP A 102 -6.65 -15.94 -1.85
CA ASP A 102 -8.01 -16.35 -2.15
C ASP A 102 -8.96 -15.20 -2.51
N THR A 103 -8.45 -13.98 -2.62
CA THR A 103 -9.23 -12.80 -3.04
C THR A 103 -9.88 -13.06 -4.40
N PRO A 104 -11.21 -12.84 -4.52
CA PRO A 104 -11.92 -13.05 -5.78
C PRO A 104 -11.30 -12.27 -6.95
N PRO A 105 -11.30 -12.81 -8.18
CA PRO A 105 -10.70 -12.18 -9.37
C PRO A 105 -11.11 -10.72 -9.60
N ARG A 106 -12.39 -10.40 -9.40
CA ARG A 106 -12.90 -9.02 -9.55
C ARG A 106 -12.31 -8.06 -8.54
N ASP A 107 -12.16 -8.52 -7.30
CA ASP A 107 -11.65 -7.70 -6.20
C ASP A 107 -10.14 -7.51 -6.33
N LEU A 108 -9.40 -8.50 -6.85
CA LEU A 108 -7.99 -8.39 -7.16
C LEU A 108 -7.73 -7.30 -8.23
N ALA A 109 -8.48 -7.34 -9.35
CA ALA A 109 -8.36 -6.31 -10.39
C ALA A 109 -8.76 -4.92 -9.87
N ALA A 110 -9.81 -4.83 -9.06
CA ALA A 110 -10.22 -3.58 -8.42
C ALA A 110 -9.14 -3.03 -7.48
N ALA A 111 -8.48 -3.90 -6.70
CA ALA A 111 -7.39 -3.52 -5.82
C ALA A 111 -6.18 -2.95 -6.60
N VAL A 112 -5.81 -3.59 -7.71
CA VAL A 112 -4.75 -3.09 -8.60
C VAL A 112 -5.09 -1.70 -9.12
N ARG A 113 -6.32 -1.46 -9.58
CA ARG A 113 -6.76 -0.13 -10.05
C ARG A 113 -6.70 0.91 -8.93
N THR A 114 -7.20 0.56 -7.75
CA THR A 114 -7.20 1.42 -6.56
C THR A 114 -5.78 1.84 -6.19
N VAL A 115 -4.87 0.89 -6.14
CA VAL A 115 -3.46 1.15 -5.82
C VAL A 115 -2.76 1.93 -6.94
N ALA A 116 -3.00 1.59 -8.20
CA ALA A 116 -2.47 2.36 -9.33
C ALA A 116 -2.90 3.83 -9.29
N ALA A 117 -4.13 4.11 -8.84
CA ALA A 117 -4.64 5.47 -8.65
C ALA A 117 -4.02 6.22 -7.45
N GLY A 118 -3.19 5.55 -6.63
CA GLY A 118 -2.50 6.15 -5.47
C GLY A 118 -3.28 6.04 -4.16
N ASN A 119 -4.30 5.18 -4.11
CA ASN A 119 -5.02 4.86 -2.88
C ASN A 119 -4.46 3.60 -2.23
N ALA A 120 -4.73 3.41 -0.93
CA ALA A 120 -4.42 2.16 -0.25
C ALA A 120 -5.56 1.15 -0.44
N MET A 121 -5.22 -0.14 -0.43
CA MET A 121 -6.19 -1.23 -0.45
C MET A 121 -5.82 -2.29 0.59
N LEU A 122 -6.65 -2.42 1.61
CA LEU A 122 -6.52 -3.46 2.63
C LEU A 122 -7.78 -4.31 2.65
N ALA A 123 -7.61 -5.63 2.74
CA ALA A 123 -8.76 -6.52 2.95
C ALA A 123 -9.47 -6.14 4.27
N PRO A 124 -10.81 -6.24 4.36
CA PRO A 124 -11.57 -5.86 5.56
C PRO A 124 -11.08 -6.56 6.84
N THR A 125 -10.68 -7.83 6.75
CA THR A 125 -10.10 -8.62 7.83
C THR A 125 -8.78 -8.01 8.32
N VAL A 126 -7.92 -7.59 7.41
CA VAL A 126 -6.64 -6.93 7.70
C VAL A 126 -6.87 -5.56 8.36
N THR A 127 -7.83 -4.79 7.86
CA THR A 127 -8.20 -3.49 8.45
C THR A 127 -8.68 -3.65 9.88
N LYS A 128 -9.59 -4.62 10.15
CA LYS A 128 -10.10 -4.88 11.50
C LYS A 128 -8.99 -5.23 12.48
N ARG A 129 -8.02 -6.03 12.05
CA ARG A 129 -6.87 -6.44 12.88
C ARG A 129 -5.92 -5.28 13.16
N LEU A 130 -5.63 -4.46 12.15
CA LEU A 130 -4.85 -3.25 12.37
C LEU A 130 -5.49 -2.37 13.44
N ILE A 131 -6.80 -2.13 13.36
CA ILE A 131 -7.52 -1.34 14.36
C ILE A 131 -7.37 -1.97 15.75
N SER A 132 -7.54 -3.30 15.89
CA SER A 132 -7.42 -3.98 17.18
C SER A 132 -6.00 -3.89 17.75
N SER A 133 -4.97 -4.12 16.94
CA SER A 133 -3.58 -4.08 17.41
C SER A 133 -3.12 -2.68 17.82
N TYR A 134 -3.71 -1.63 17.24
CA TYR A 134 -3.45 -0.25 17.65
C TYR A 134 -4.22 0.16 18.92
N ALA A 135 -5.42 -0.39 19.14
CA ALA A 135 -6.19 -0.12 20.36
C ALA A 135 -5.48 -0.57 21.64
N ASP A 136 -4.62 -1.61 21.55
CA ASP A 136 -3.86 -2.15 22.68
C ASP A 136 -2.54 -1.40 22.97
N GLN A 137 -2.17 -0.38 22.21
CA GLN A 137 -0.90 0.34 22.35
C GLN A 137 -1.00 1.61 23.22
N ARG A 138 -0.06 1.75 24.12
CA ARG A 138 0.03 2.65 25.29
C ARG A 138 0.09 4.17 24.99
N PRO A 139 -0.20 5.05 25.99
CA PRO A 139 -0.31 6.53 25.88
C PRO A 139 0.91 7.28 25.35
N SER A 140 2.12 6.69 25.38
CA SER A 140 3.35 7.38 24.97
C SER A 140 3.48 7.62 23.46
N ARG A 141 2.77 6.85 22.63
CA ARG A 141 2.80 7.02 21.16
C ARG A 141 1.91 8.16 20.67
N ALA A 142 0.82 8.45 21.41
CA ALA A 142 -0.08 9.53 21.04
C ALA A 142 0.62 10.91 21.07
N ASP A 143 1.47 11.15 22.06
CA ASP A 143 2.20 12.41 22.17
C ASP A 143 3.28 12.55 21.09
N GLU A 144 3.92 11.46 20.71
CA GLU A 144 4.89 11.45 19.62
C GLU A 144 4.20 11.72 18.27
N ALA A 145 3.09 11.04 18.00
CA ALA A 145 2.29 11.25 16.79
C ALA A 145 1.78 12.69 16.68
N ARG A 146 1.30 13.29 17.78
CA ARG A 146 0.89 14.70 17.81
C ARG A 146 2.05 15.64 17.50
N ARG A 147 3.24 15.39 18.06
CA ARG A 147 4.45 16.19 17.75
C ARG A 147 4.84 16.10 16.28
N GLN A 148 4.77 14.91 15.68
CA GLN A 148 5.06 14.73 14.25
C GLN A 148 4.04 15.48 13.38
N LEU A 149 2.74 15.36 13.66
CA LEU A 149 1.70 16.08 12.92
C LEU A 149 1.80 17.60 13.05
N ALA A 150 2.30 18.11 14.17
CA ALA A 150 2.53 19.56 14.39
C ALA A 150 3.53 20.18 13.40
N ASN A 151 4.34 19.39 12.68
CA ASN A 151 5.24 19.87 11.64
C ASN A 151 4.54 20.19 10.30
N LEU A 152 3.27 19.84 10.18
CA LEU A 152 2.47 20.12 8.98
C LEU A 152 1.91 21.54 9.00
N THR A 153 1.76 22.12 7.81
CA THR A 153 0.95 23.34 7.65
C THR A 153 -0.54 23.02 7.82
N GLY A 154 -1.39 24.00 8.12
CA GLY A 154 -2.82 23.78 8.31
C GLY A 154 -3.48 23.00 7.15
N ARG A 155 -3.13 23.32 5.90
CA ARG A 155 -3.66 22.61 4.71
C ARG A 155 -3.13 21.19 4.57
N GLU A 156 -1.89 20.94 4.91
CA GLU A 156 -1.30 19.61 4.94
C GLU A 156 -1.94 18.75 6.04
N ASP A 157 -2.18 19.32 7.23
CA ASP A 157 -2.84 18.65 8.34
C ASP A 157 -4.30 18.27 7.99
N GLU A 158 -5.09 19.19 7.41
CA GLU A 158 -6.45 18.91 6.93
C GLU A 158 -6.47 17.72 5.96
N VAL A 159 -5.56 17.71 4.98
CA VAL A 159 -5.47 16.62 3.99
C VAL A 159 -5.06 15.30 4.65
N ILE A 160 -4.06 15.32 5.56
CA ILE A 160 -3.60 14.10 6.23
C ILE A 160 -4.65 13.55 7.21
N ARG A 161 -5.41 14.39 7.90
CA ARG A 161 -6.55 13.94 8.71
C ARG A 161 -7.66 13.32 7.86
N ALA A 162 -7.93 13.86 6.68
CA ALA A 162 -8.86 13.26 5.73
C ALA A 162 -8.36 11.88 5.22
N VAL A 163 -7.04 11.74 5.00
CA VAL A 163 -6.42 10.43 4.73
C VAL A 163 -6.60 9.48 5.91
N GLY A 164 -6.46 9.96 7.15
CA GLY A 164 -6.71 9.19 8.38
C GLY A 164 -8.14 8.64 8.49
N ARG A 165 -9.12 9.38 7.96
CA ARG A 165 -10.52 8.92 7.86
C ARG A 165 -10.76 7.93 6.70
N GLY A 166 -9.75 7.60 5.92
CA GLY A 166 -9.84 6.65 4.81
C GLY A 166 -10.40 7.24 3.51
N LEU A 167 -10.53 8.57 3.38
CA LEU A 167 -11.07 9.21 2.20
C LEU A 167 -10.13 9.06 0.99
N SER A 168 -10.70 8.83 -0.21
CA SER A 168 -9.95 8.86 -1.47
C SER A 168 -9.51 10.28 -1.82
N ASN A 169 -8.57 10.43 -2.76
CA ASN A 169 -8.16 11.77 -3.22
C ASN A 169 -9.33 12.56 -3.83
N ALA A 170 -10.25 11.87 -4.51
CA ALA A 170 -11.46 12.48 -5.08
C ALA A 170 -12.42 12.98 -3.98
N ASP A 171 -12.56 12.20 -2.88
CA ASP A 171 -13.41 12.60 -1.75
C ASP A 171 -12.79 13.78 -1.00
N ILE A 172 -11.47 13.74 -0.75
CA ILE A 172 -10.73 14.85 -0.14
C ILE A 172 -10.84 16.11 -1.00
N ALA A 173 -10.71 15.99 -2.32
CA ALA A 173 -10.83 17.10 -3.25
C ALA A 173 -12.22 17.77 -3.15
N ARG A 174 -13.28 16.97 -3.06
CA ARG A 174 -14.65 17.45 -2.86
C ARG A 174 -14.84 18.11 -1.49
N GLU A 175 -14.38 17.46 -0.42
CA GLU A 175 -14.55 17.96 0.95
C GLU A 175 -13.79 19.27 1.18
N LEU A 176 -12.56 19.37 0.72
CA LEU A 176 -11.68 20.52 0.94
C LEU A 176 -11.71 21.55 -0.19
N GLN A 177 -12.60 21.37 -1.18
CA GLN A 177 -12.76 22.28 -2.35
C GLN A 177 -11.43 22.50 -3.10
N MET A 178 -10.74 21.42 -3.41
CA MET A 178 -9.47 21.41 -4.13
C MET A 178 -9.57 20.56 -5.41
N SER A 179 -8.58 20.67 -6.31
CA SER A 179 -8.41 19.67 -7.37
C SER A 179 -7.75 18.39 -6.81
N GLU A 180 -8.04 17.22 -7.41
CA GLU A 180 -7.36 15.98 -7.04
C GLU A 180 -5.84 16.07 -7.21
N ALA A 181 -5.36 16.81 -8.21
CA ALA A 181 -3.93 17.06 -8.42
C ALA A 181 -3.32 17.82 -7.23
N THR A 182 -4.06 18.81 -6.69
CA THR A 182 -3.65 19.56 -5.50
C THR A 182 -3.61 18.65 -4.27
N VAL A 183 -4.62 17.80 -4.09
CA VAL A 183 -4.63 16.81 -2.98
C VAL A 183 -3.44 15.87 -3.07
N LYS A 184 -3.17 15.29 -4.25
CA LYS A 184 -1.98 14.44 -4.47
C LYS A 184 -0.68 15.14 -4.10
N ALA A 185 -0.54 16.42 -4.49
CA ALA A 185 0.65 17.22 -4.17
C ALA A 185 0.77 17.47 -2.65
N HIS A 186 -0.34 17.74 -1.95
CA HIS A 186 -0.34 17.88 -0.48
C HIS A 186 0.02 16.55 0.20
N VAL A 187 -0.61 15.44 -0.19
CA VAL A 187 -0.29 14.10 0.36
C VAL A 187 1.20 13.81 0.19
N SER A 188 1.76 13.95 -1.01
CA SER A 188 3.18 13.66 -1.26
C SER A 188 4.12 14.53 -0.42
N ARG A 189 3.84 15.84 -0.30
CA ARG A 189 4.64 16.76 0.53
C ARG A 189 4.54 16.43 2.01
N SER A 190 3.34 16.10 2.49
CA SER A 190 3.13 15.73 3.88
C SER A 190 3.84 14.44 4.23
N LEU A 191 3.76 13.41 3.37
CA LEU A 191 4.50 12.16 3.56
C LEU A 191 6.01 12.41 3.65
N ALA A 192 6.56 13.22 2.75
CA ALA A 192 7.99 13.57 2.79
C ALA A 192 8.38 14.30 4.08
N LYS A 193 7.57 15.28 4.56
CA LYS A 193 7.81 16.00 5.81
C LYS A 193 7.77 15.10 7.05
N LEU A 194 6.87 14.12 7.03
CA LEU A 194 6.68 13.17 8.13
C LEU A 194 7.65 11.98 8.07
N GLY A 195 8.48 11.87 7.02
CA GLY A 195 9.36 10.72 6.80
C GLY A 195 8.61 9.42 6.49
N LEU A 196 7.39 9.51 5.95
CA LEU A 196 6.53 8.38 5.64
C LEU A 196 6.61 8.03 4.16
N THR A 197 6.49 6.74 3.85
CA THR A 197 6.62 6.22 2.47
C THR A 197 5.27 6.05 1.77
N ASN A 198 4.16 5.98 2.51
CA ASN A 198 2.84 5.77 1.94
C ASN A 198 1.70 6.35 2.80
N ARG A 199 0.51 6.44 2.20
CA ARG A 199 -0.67 7.01 2.86
C ARG A 199 -1.22 6.14 4.01
N VAL A 200 -0.92 4.83 4.03
CA VAL A 200 -1.35 3.96 5.13
C VAL A 200 -0.60 4.34 6.39
N GLN A 201 0.71 4.59 6.29
CA GLN A 201 1.51 5.08 7.42
C GLN A 201 0.99 6.43 7.93
N ALA A 202 0.55 7.33 7.04
CA ALA A 202 -0.07 8.59 7.45
C ALA A 202 -1.41 8.39 8.17
N ALA A 203 -2.25 7.46 7.69
CA ALA A 203 -3.51 7.12 8.35
C ALA A 203 -3.28 6.54 9.76
N ILE A 204 -2.28 5.68 9.91
CA ILE A 204 -1.85 5.13 11.18
C ILE A 204 -1.39 6.24 12.13
N LEU A 205 -0.54 7.15 11.67
CA LEU A 205 -0.03 8.26 12.49
C LEU A 205 -1.17 9.17 12.99
N VAL A 206 -2.15 9.47 12.15
CA VAL A 206 -3.35 10.23 12.55
C VAL A 206 -4.13 9.47 13.60
N PHE A 207 -4.34 8.17 13.42
CA PHE A 207 -5.04 7.33 14.39
C PHE A 207 -4.31 7.29 15.75
N GLU A 208 -2.99 7.09 15.74
CA GLU A 208 -2.15 7.10 16.95
C GLU A 208 -2.22 8.44 17.71
N SER A 209 -2.40 9.56 17.01
CA SER A 209 -2.52 10.89 17.62
C SER A 209 -3.79 11.08 18.44
N GLY A 210 -4.76 10.17 18.32
CA GLY A 210 -6.06 10.25 19.01
C GLY A 210 -6.97 11.36 18.47
N SER A 211 -6.81 11.70 17.20
CA SER A 211 -7.51 12.83 16.53
C SER A 211 -8.60 12.32 15.62
#